data_6f46d0617aac60932336f6de3e124035
#
_entry.id   6f46d0617aac60932336f6de3e124035
#
_cell.length_a   1.000
_cell.length_b   1.000
_cell.length_c   1.000
_cell.angle_alpha   90.00
_cell.angle_beta   90.00
_cell.angle_gamma   90.00
#
_symmetry.space_group_name_H-M   'P 1'
#
loop_
_entity.id
_entity.type
_entity.pdbx_description
1 polymer ?
#
loop_
_entity_poly.entity_id
_entity_poly.type
_entity_poly.pdbx_seq_one_letter_code
_entity_poly.pdbx_strand_id
1 'polypeptide(L)' 'MLFESDERTFETEELIIVGDRAVERWCHRWVDSAGHPGHVRGVDVLRVRDGKIAEKLSYVKG' A
#
# COMPACT_ATOMS: atom_id res chain seq x y z
N MET A 1 -0.09 -17.10 0.10
CA MET A 1 -0.94 -17.33 0.93
C MET A 1 -2.42 -17.23 0.54
N LEU A 2 -3.22 -16.74 1.34
CA LEU A 2 -4.62 -16.97 1.19
C LEU A 2 -5.31 -16.29 0.04
N PHE A 3 -4.61 -15.39 -0.61
CA PHE A 3 -5.27 -14.52 -1.56
C PHE A 3 -5.06 -14.86 -3.01
N GLU A 4 -4.44 -15.98 -3.26
CA GLU A 4 -4.11 -16.27 -4.64
C GLU A 4 -5.31 -16.37 -5.52
N SER A 5 -6.40 -16.87 -4.99
CA SER A 5 -7.58 -17.06 -5.80
C SER A 5 -8.28 -15.77 -6.14
N ASP A 6 -7.90 -14.68 -5.50
CA ASP A 6 -8.61 -13.42 -5.65
C ASP A 6 -8.02 -12.51 -6.70
N GLU A 7 -6.96 -12.94 -7.34
CA GLU A 7 -6.31 -12.14 -8.37
C GLU A 7 -6.04 -10.71 -7.93
N ARG A 8 -5.63 -10.58 -6.68
CA ARG A 8 -5.32 -9.27 -6.14
C ARG A 8 -3.85 -8.97 -6.34
N THR A 9 -3.59 -7.72 -6.68
CA THR A 9 -2.23 -7.24 -6.88
C THR A 9 -2.02 -6.01 -6.03
N PHE A 10 -0.93 -6.03 -5.29
CA PHE A 10 -0.52 -4.89 -4.49
C PHE A 10 0.86 -4.46 -4.99
N GLU A 11 0.96 -3.22 -5.44
CA GLU A 11 2.20 -2.71 -6.00
C GLU A 11 2.62 -1.44 -5.28
N THR A 12 3.90 -1.37 -4.91
CA THR A 12 4.48 -0.13 -4.44
C THR A 12 4.92 0.65 -5.66
N GLU A 13 4.30 1.80 -5.87
CA GLU A 13 4.63 2.63 -7.02
C GLU A 13 5.82 3.53 -6.76
N GLU A 14 5.98 3.97 -5.53
CA GLU A 14 7.06 4.87 -5.19
C GLU A 14 7.36 4.77 -3.71
N LEU A 15 8.62 4.81 -3.36
CA LEU A 15 9.05 4.81 -1.98
C LEU A 15 10.09 5.90 -1.82
N ILE A 16 9.80 6.86 -0.95
CA ILE A 16 10.71 7.97 -0.66
C ILE A 16 11.09 7.90 0.79
N ILE A 17 12.37 7.92 1.07
CA ILE A 17 12.88 7.88 2.43
C ILE A 17 13.70 9.13 2.68
N VAL A 18 13.33 9.89 3.71
CA VAL A 18 14.03 11.08 4.11
C VAL A 18 14.20 11.03 5.63
N GLY A 19 15.45 10.86 6.07
CA GLY A 19 15.74 10.80 7.49
C GLY A 19 15.04 9.64 8.14
N ASP A 20 14.21 9.94 9.13
CA ASP A 20 13.45 8.93 9.87
C ASP A 20 12.04 8.73 9.32
N ARG A 21 11.76 9.28 8.15
CA ARG A 21 10.43 9.20 7.57
C ARG A 21 10.49 8.50 6.23
N ALA A 22 9.43 7.76 5.94
CA ALA A 22 9.27 7.11 4.66
C ALA A 22 7.85 7.38 4.16
N VAL A 23 7.73 7.60 2.87
CA VAL A 23 6.44 7.78 2.21
C VAL A 23 6.35 6.74 1.13
N GLU A 24 5.33 5.92 1.19
CA GLU A 24 5.11 4.86 0.22
C GLU A 24 3.80 5.12 -0.51
N ARG A 25 3.87 5.18 -1.83
CA ARG A 25 2.69 5.23 -2.67
C ARG A 25 2.44 3.84 -3.22
N TRP A 26 1.21 3.40 -3.11
CA TRP A 26 0.88 2.04 -3.51
C TRP A 26 -0.45 2.02 -4.27
N CYS A 27 -0.63 0.97 -5.02
CA CYS A 27 -1.86 0.70 -5.75
C CYS A 27 -2.27 -0.73 -5.50
N HIS A 28 -3.51 -0.93 -5.14
CA HIS A 28 -4.08 -2.24 -4.93
C HIS A 28 -5.15 -2.47 -5.99
N ARG A 29 -5.00 -3.53 -6.76
CA ARG A 29 -5.93 -3.87 -7.82
C ARG A 29 -6.52 -5.24 -7.55
N TRP A 30 -7.75 -5.40 -7.99
CA TRP A 30 -8.41 -6.69 -7.86
C TRP A 30 -9.43 -6.85 -8.97
N VAL A 31 -9.88 -8.11 -9.16
CA VAL A 31 -10.99 -8.42 -10.04
C VAL A 31 -11.99 -9.17 -9.18
N ASP A 32 -13.24 -8.72 -9.16
CA ASP A 32 -14.24 -9.38 -8.34
C ASP A 32 -14.77 -10.64 -9.03
N SER A 33 -15.67 -11.34 -8.35
CA SER A 33 -16.17 -12.61 -8.87
C SER A 33 -17.00 -12.45 -10.14
N ALA A 34 -17.46 -11.26 -10.42
CA ALA A 34 -18.21 -10.97 -11.65
C ALA A 34 -17.29 -10.50 -12.78
N GLY A 35 -15.98 -10.45 -12.54
CA GLY A 35 -15.03 -10.02 -13.54
C GLY A 35 -14.87 -8.52 -13.64
N HIS A 36 -15.35 -7.77 -12.67
CA HIS A 36 -15.21 -6.33 -12.68
C HIS A 36 -13.90 -5.91 -12.04
N PRO A 37 -13.05 -5.15 -12.74
CA PRO A 37 -11.80 -4.69 -12.15
C PRO A 37 -12.07 -3.54 -11.19
N GLY A 38 -11.28 -3.52 -10.13
CA GLY A 38 -11.30 -2.42 -9.18
C GLY A 38 -9.90 -2.04 -8.81
N HIS A 39 -9.74 -0.84 -8.29
CA HIS A 39 -8.44 -0.42 -7.79
C HIS A 39 -8.62 0.67 -6.74
N VAL A 40 -7.63 0.75 -5.88
CA VAL A 40 -7.53 1.81 -4.89
C VAL A 40 -6.08 2.18 -4.77
N ARG A 41 -5.83 3.45 -4.62
CA ARG A 41 -4.48 3.97 -4.41
C ARG A 41 -4.39 4.59 -3.04
N GLY A 42 -3.20 4.54 -2.49
CA GLY A 42 -3.00 5.11 -1.19
C GLY A 42 -1.58 5.57 -1.00
N VAL A 43 -1.40 6.26 0.10
CA VAL A 43 -0.10 6.76 0.53
C VAL A 43 0.04 6.41 2.00
N ASP A 44 1.13 5.75 2.33
CA ASP A 44 1.48 5.47 3.70
C ASP A 44 2.63 6.38 4.10
N VAL A 45 2.48 7.03 5.23
CA VAL A 45 3.56 7.83 5.81
C VAL A 45 4.02 7.10 7.06
N LEU A 46 5.29 6.77 7.08
CA LEU A 46 5.88 5.99 8.16
C LEU A 46 6.92 6.83 8.87
N ARG A 47 6.97 6.70 10.17
CA ARG A 47 8.05 7.26 10.96
C ARG A 47 8.80 6.12 11.61
N VAL A 48 10.11 6.14 11.48
CA VAL A 48 10.96 5.08 12.00
C VAL A 48 11.81 5.64 13.12
N ARG A 49 11.85 4.92 14.23
CA ARG A 49 12.68 5.27 15.36
C ARG A 49 13.35 4.02 15.88
N ASP A 50 14.67 4.08 16.03
CA ASP A 50 15.45 2.96 16.55
C ASP A 50 15.25 1.70 15.74
N GLY A 51 15.13 1.83 14.42
CA GLY A 51 14.96 0.70 13.54
C GLY A 51 13.56 0.10 13.55
N LYS A 52 12.62 0.75 14.21
CA LYS A 52 11.25 0.26 14.30
C LYS A 52 10.28 1.30 13.81
N ILE A 53 9.15 0.84 13.30
CA ILE A 53 8.09 1.75 12.88
C ILE A 53 7.42 2.29 14.13
N ALA A 54 7.59 3.59 14.37
CA ALA A 54 7.00 4.26 15.51
C ALA A 54 5.62 4.81 15.19
N GLU A 55 5.36 5.13 13.93
CA GLU A 55 4.09 5.69 13.54
C GLU A 55 3.79 5.32 12.10
N LYS A 56 2.54 5.04 11.81
CA LYS A 56 2.12 4.74 10.45
C LYS A 56 0.78 5.43 10.21
N LEU A 57 0.73 6.26 9.19
CA LEU A 57 -0.49 6.93 8.75
C LEU A 57 -0.77 6.49 7.33
N SER A 58 -2.00 6.10 7.08
CA SER A 58 -2.41 5.65 5.77
C SER A 58 -3.51 6.52 5.23
N TYR A 59 -3.36 6.97 4.00
CA TYR A 59 -4.35 7.77 3.31
C TYR A 59 -4.74 7.03 2.05
N VAL A 60 -6.01 6.78 1.90
CA VAL A 60 -6.53 6.00 0.79
C VAL A 60 -7.41 6.88 -0.08
N LYS A 61 -7.19 6.78 -1.39
CA LYS A 61 -7.99 7.51 -2.36
C LYS A 61 -8.55 6.50 -3.34
N GLY A 62 -9.83 6.32 -3.30
CA GLY A 62 -10.52 5.37 -4.15
C GLY A 62 -10.87 5.88 -5.52
#